data_0974c6291a4271d683a1c94cf63a8c3e
#
_entry.id   0974c6291a4271d683a1c94cf63a8c3e
#
_cell.length_a   1.000
_cell.length_b   1.000
_cell.length_c   1.000
_cell.angle_alpha   90.00
_cell.angle_beta   90.00
_cell.angle_gamma   90.00
#
_symmetry.space_group_name_H-M   'P 1'
#
loop_
_entity.id
_entity.type
_entity.pdbx_description
1 polymer ?
#
loop_
_entity_poly.entity_id
_entity_poly.type
_entity_poly.pdbx_seq_one_letter_code
_entity_poly.pdbx_strand_id
1 'polypeptide(L)'
;RVPNPAVERTQGKILLETLESIPRNFDIASASGESTAPIWEVILPMCTSSAELQRIYEYYRKIVVGKKSVRIADTTVSEWVGKFAPEEISLIPLVENREALSSADKIVGEYIDGKRFDYQRVFLARSDPALNYGSLAAVLLNKLCLQKLHALEKETSVEILPIIGVGSAPFRGNLKPTNAINCLKEYPSVHTFTLQSSFKYDYPESVVRRGVQEINDTKRGKPLHVNEEAVNRIIDKASGQYQKEVAALSQLIHTLSRYNPSRRARKLHIGLFGYSRSLQGISLPRAIPFSSALYSIGIPPELLGLSALSGKELDSVREMYVAFDEDISDSTRYICKENVARLPNGVGKNISRVLSNFDCRPDGEYSEAARDVLDVALSENRSNLTDAIMKTAWKRNFLG
;
A
#
# COMPACT_ATOMS: atom_id res chain seq x y z
N ARG A 1 -12.35 1.05 7.36
CA ARG A 1 -12.38 0.39 6.05
C ARG A 1 -13.59 -0.52 5.94
N VAL A 2 -14.38 -0.38 4.90
CA VAL A 2 -15.57 -1.17 4.60
C VAL A 2 -15.32 -2.13 3.42
N PRO A 3 -16.10 -3.21 3.28
CA PRO A 3 -16.04 -4.04 2.07
C PRO A 3 -16.43 -3.26 0.82
N ASN A 4 -15.82 -3.56 -0.33
CA ASN A 4 -16.26 -3.05 -1.62
C ASN A 4 -17.15 -4.08 -2.31
N PRO A 5 -18.46 -3.83 -2.47
CA PRO A 5 -19.40 -4.80 -3.06
C PRO A 5 -19.11 -5.14 -4.52
N ALA A 6 -18.42 -4.27 -5.24
CA ALA A 6 -18.03 -4.54 -6.63
C ALA A 6 -17.02 -5.70 -6.73
N VAL A 7 -16.20 -5.88 -5.71
CA VAL A 7 -15.14 -6.89 -5.66
C VAL A 7 -15.40 -7.97 -4.62
N GLU A 8 -15.91 -7.57 -3.44
CA GLU A 8 -16.17 -8.45 -2.30
C GLU A 8 -17.67 -8.75 -2.18
N ARG A 9 -18.28 -9.27 -3.24
CA ARG A 9 -19.75 -9.47 -3.35
C ARG A 9 -20.38 -10.20 -2.17
N THR A 10 -19.72 -11.21 -1.63
CA THR A 10 -20.20 -11.99 -0.48
C THR A 10 -20.22 -11.19 0.83
N GLN A 11 -19.51 -10.06 0.87
CA GLN A 11 -19.41 -9.16 2.01
C GLN A 11 -20.28 -7.89 1.88
N GLY A 12 -21.06 -7.79 0.81
CA GLY A 12 -21.88 -6.60 0.54
C GLY A 12 -22.83 -6.23 1.67
N LYS A 13 -23.41 -7.21 2.37
CA LYS A 13 -24.29 -6.94 3.52
C LYS A 13 -23.51 -6.46 4.75
N ILE A 14 -22.27 -6.87 4.94
CA ILE A 14 -21.41 -6.37 6.01
C ILE A 14 -21.09 -4.87 5.82
N LEU A 15 -21.01 -4.39 4.57
CA LEU A 15 -20.93 -2.95 4.32
C LEU A 15 -22.14 -2.24 4.93
N LEU A 16 -23.37 -2.71 4.64
CA LEU A 16 -24.60 -2.09 5.13
C LEU A 16 -24.65 -2.11 6.66
N GLU A 17 -24.40 -3.26 7.28
CA GLU A 17 -24.34 -3.42 8.75
C GLU A 17 -23.30 -2.47 9.37
N THR A 18 -22.13 -2.32 8.73
CA THR A 18 -21.09 -1.41 9.21
C THR A 18 -21.56 0.05 9.18
N LEU A 19 -22.20 0.48 8.09
CA LEU A 19 -22.75 1.84 7.96
C LEU A 19 -23.87 2.08 8.97
N GLU A 20 -24.75 1.12 9.18
CA GLU A 20 -25.82 1.18 10.18
C GLU A 20 -25.32 1.19 11.63
N SER A 21 -24.10 0.70 11.87
CA SER A 21 -23.49 0.77 13.21
C SER A 21 -22.96 2.15 13.59
N ILE A 22 -22.78 3.07 12.64
CA ILE A 22 -22.17 4.39 12.88
C ILE A 22 -22.99 5.23 13.89
N PRO A 23 -24.31 5.40 13.74
CA PRO A 23 -25.12 6.12 14.73
C PRO A 23 -25.06 5.50 16.13
N ARG A 24 -25.09 4.16 16.23
CA ARG A 24 -24.94 3.47 17.52
C ARG A 24 -23.60 3.77 18.18
N ASN A 25 -22.51 3.81 17.41
CA ASN A 25 -21.19 4.17 17.95
C ASN A 25 -21.14 5.63 18.40
N PHE A 26 -21.87 6.53 17.74
CA PHE A 26 -22.03 7.90 18.19
C PHE A 26 -22.76 7.97 19.54
N ASP A 27 -23.87 7.25 19.73
CA ASP A 27 -24.59 7.21 20.98
C ASP A 27 -23.71 6.73 22.14
N ILE A 28 -22.91 5.68 21.92
CA ILE A 28 -21.96 5.15 22.93
C ILE A 28 -20.92 6.20 23.30
N ALA A 29 -20.33 6.89 22.31
CA ALA A 29 -19.35 7.93 22.55
C ALA A 29 -19.95 9.12 23.31
N SER A 30 -21.15 9.56 22.91
CA SER A 30 -21.88 10.65 23.57
C SER A 30 -22.22 10.32 25.02
N ALA A 31 -22.64 9.08 25.30
CA ALA A 31 -22.89 8.60 26.67
C ALA A 31 -21.60 8.61 27.54
N SER A 32 -20.43 8.56 26.92
CA SER A 32 -19.12 8.66 27.60
C SER A 32 -18.58 10.10 27.67
N GLY A 33 -19.40 11.10 27.28
CA GLY A 33 -19.05 12.51 27.33
C GLY A 33 -18.33 13.07 26.08
N GLU A 34 -18.17 12.27 25.03
CA GLU A 34 -17.59 12.73 23.77
C GLU A 34 -18.61 13.50 22.93
N SER A 35 -18.23 14.70 22.49
CA SER A 35 -19.11 15.55 21.67
C SER A 35 -18.91 15.36 20.16
N THR A 36 -17.79 14.74 19.76
CA THR A 36 -17.45 14.50 18.36
C THR A 36 -17.82 13.11 17.90
N ALA A 37 -18.21 12.98 16.63
CA ALA A 37 -18.50 11.67 16.06
C ALA A 37 -17.23 10.79 16.05
N PRO A 38 -17.24 9.59 16.64
CA PRO A 38 -16.09 8.70 16.68
C PRO A 38 -15.78 8.10 15.29
N ILE A 39 -16.76 8.08 14.40
CA ILE A 39 -16.62 7.65 13.01
C ILE A 39 -17.33 8.66 12.13
N TRP A 40 -16.57 9.42 11.33
CA TRP A 40 -17.09 10.35 10.32
C TRP A 40 -16.50 10.11 8.93
N GLU A 41 -15.51 9.22 8.83
CA GLU A 41 -14.88 8.83 7.57
C GLU A 41 -14.84 7.32 7.43
N VAL A 42 -15.09 6.81 6.24
CA VAL A 42 -14.92 5.39 5.90
C VAL A 42 -14.08 5.23 4.63
N ILE A 43 -13.20 4.23 4.63
CA ILE A 43 -12.32 3.94 3.50
C ILE A 43 -12.97 2.86 2.63
N LEU A 44 -13.19 3.17 1.34
CA LEU A 44 -13.60 2.21 0.33
C LEU A 44 -12.37 1.64 -0.40
N PRO A 45 -12.00 0.38 -0.19
CA PRO A 45 -10.87 -0.25 -0.87
C PRO A 45 -11.17 -0.54 -2.33
N MET A 46 -10.12 -0.64 -3.15
CA MET A 46 -10.22 -0.95 -4.59
C MET A 46 -11.26 -0.10 -5.31
N CYS A 47 -11.34 1.16 -4.94
CA CYS A 47 -12.21 2.11 -5.58
C CYS A 47 -11.75 2.37 -7.01
N THR A 48 -12.65 2.20 -7.97
CA THR A 48 -12.38 2.37 -9.41
C THR A 48 -13.29 3.38 -10.08
N SER A 49 -14.31 3.89 -9.39
CA SER A 49 -15.23 4.88 -9.95
C SER A 49 -15.85 5.77 -8.87
N SER A 50 -16.24 6.97 -9.27
CA SER A 50 -17.03 7.91 -8.48
C SER A 50 -18.39 7.35 -8.06
N ALA A 51 -19.00 6.54 -8.94
CA ALA A 51 -20.29 5.91 -8.70
C ALA A 51 -20.28 4.94 -7.49
N GLU A 52 -19.15 4.28 -7.22
CA GLU A 52 -19.01 3.43 -6.02
C GLU A 52 -19.08 4.27 -4.74
N LEU A 53 -18.38 5.40 -4.71
CA LEU A 53 -18.41 6.35 -3.60
C LEU A 53 -19.80 6.95 -3.43
N GLN A 54 -20.40 7.41 -4.54
CA GLN A 54 -21.72 8.03 -4.52
C GLN A 54 -22.81 7.10 -3.94
N ARG A 55 -22.79 5.80 -4.31
CA ARG A 55 -23.76 4.82 -3.78
C ARG A 55 -23.68 4.68 -2.27
N ILE A 56 -22.45 4.65 -1.70
CA ILE A 56 -22.27 4.51 -0.24
C ILE A 56 -22.69 5.80 0.47
N TYR A 57 -22.30 6.95 -0.07
CA TYR A 57 -22.69 8.27 0.47
C TYR A 57 -24.23 8.42 0.51
N GLU A 58 -24.89 8.12 -0.62
CA GLU A 58 -26.36 8.20 -0.72
C GLU A 58 -27.07 7.18 0.15
N TYR A 59 -26.54 5.95 0.24
CA TYR A 59 -27.09 4.94 1.14
C TYR A 59 -27.05 5.40 2.59
N TYR A 60 -25.93 5.95 3.03
CA TYR A 60 -25.81 6.47 4.40
C TYR A 60 -26.81 7.58 4.67
N ARG A 61 -26.85 8.61 3.82
CA ARG A 61 -27.76 9.74 3.98
C ARG A 61 -29.24 9.36 3.89
N LYS A 62 -29.61 8.62 2.85
CA LYS A 62 -31.02 8.36 2.53
C LYS A 62 -31.59 7.20 3.31
N ILE A 63 -30.81 6.17 3.58
CA ILE A 63 -31.30 4.95 4.21
C ILE A 63 -30.92 4.92 5.70
N VAL A 64 -29.64 5.10 6.07
CA VAL A 64 -29.25 5.01 7.48
C VAL A 64 -29.82 6.19 8.27
N VAL A 65 -29.47 7.42 7.87
CA VAL A 65 -29.93 8.65 8.53
C VAL A 65 -31.40 8.94 8.19
N GLY A 66 -31.82 8.65 6.97
CA GLY A 66 -33.19 8.85 6.52
C GLY A 66 -34.25 8.09 7.33
N LYS A 67 -33.84 6.98 7.99
CA LYS A 67 -34.72 6.26 8.94
C LYS A 67 -35.31 7.16 10.03
N LYS A 68 -34.62 8.24 10.41
CA LYS A 68 -35.05 9.15 11.48
C LYS A 68 -36.49 9.67 11.31
N SER A 69 -36.92 9.91 10.08
CA SER A 69 -38.22 10.47 9.73
C SER A 69 -39.30 9.42 9.37
N VAL A 70 -38.92 8.13 9.37
CA VAL A 70 -39.89 7.05 9.07
C VAL A 70 -40.90 6.93 10.21
N ARG A 71 -42.19 6.99 9.88
CA ARG A 71 -43.26 6.85 10.84
C ARG A 71 -43.59 5.39 11.10
N ILE A 72 -43.65 5.01 12.35
CA ILE A 72 -44.03 3.67 12.82
C ILE A 72 -45.19 3.86 13.83
N ALA A 73 -46.39 3.39 13.46
CA ALA A 73 -47.59 3.59 14.25
C ALA A 73 -47.81 5.07 14.64
N ASP A 74 -47.69 5.41 15.89
CA ASP A 74 -47.96 6.73 16.47
C ASP A 74 -46.73 7.61 16.62
N THR A 75 -45.50 7.08 16.33
CA THR A 75 -44.22 7.78 16.53
C THR A 75 -43.33 7.73 15.30
N THR A 76 -42.26 8.50 15.30
CA THR A 76 -41.17 8.37 14.32
C THR A 76 -40.05 7.51 14.88
N VAL A 77 -39.18 6.97 13.99
CA VAL A 77 -38.03 6.17 14.42
C VAL A 77 -37.13 6.97 15.36
N SER A 78 -36.87 8.25 15.06
CA SER A 78 -36.02 9.08 15.91
C SER A 78 -36.61 9.43 17.27
N GLU A 79 -37.95 9.56 17.36
CA GLU A 79 -38.60 9.73 18.65
C GLU A 79 -38.54 8.48 19.51
N TRP A 80 -38.54 7.31 18.86
CA TRP A 80 -38.50 6.02 19.55
C TRP A 80 -37.10 5.58 19.98
N VAL A 81 -36.09 5.71 19.10
CA VAL A 81 -34.73 5.16 19.34
C VAL A 81 -33.63 6.23 19.50
N GLY A 82 -33.93 7.51 19.34
CA GLY A 82 -32.97 8.60 19.48
C GLY A 82 -32.43 9.12 18.14
N LYS A 83 -31.39 9.91 18.22
CA LYS A 83 -30.80 10.64 17.09
C LYS A 83 -29.99 9.73 16.18
N PHE A 84 -29.94 10.06 14.89
CA PHE A 84 -29.05 9.43 13.90
C PHE A 84 -27.91 10.41 13.56
N ALA A 85 -26.80 10.29 14.27
CA ALA A 85 -25.61 11.12 14.05
C ALA A 85 -24.35 10.25 13.80
N PRO A 86 -23.37 10.76 13.04
CA PRO A 86 -23.40 12.00 12.26
C PRO A 86 -24.38 11.91 11.08
N GLU A 87 -24.91 13.03 10.62
CA GLU A 87 -25.85 13.05 9.49
C GLU A 87 -25.20 12.80 8.13
N GLU A 88 -23.90 13.02 8.05
CA GLU A 88 -23.08 12.78 6.87
C GLU A 88 -21.75 12.12 7.26
N ILE A 89 -21.20 11.35 6.34
CA ILE A 89 -19.87 10.74 6.44
C ILE A 89 -19.07 11.05 5.19
N SER A 90 -17.74 11.18 5.33
CA SER A 90 -16.83 11.30 4.20
C SER A 90 -16.37 9.94 3.72
N LEU A 91 -16.27 9.76 2.40
CA LEU A 91 -15.75 8.55 1.78
C LEU A 91 -14.30 8.80 1.32
N ILE A 92 -13.39 7.94 1.76
CA ILE A 92 -11.99 7.96 1.34
C ILE A 92 -11.82 6.87 0.27
N PRO A 93 -11.69 7.21 -1.02
CA PRO A 93 -11.33 6.23 -2.04
C PRO A 93 -9.91 5.71 -1.78
N LEU A 94 -9.76 4.38 -1.69
CA LEU A 94 -8.44 3.74 -1.70
C LEU A 94 -8.21 3.17 -3.10
N VAL A 95 -7.29 3.81 -3.83
CA VAL A 95 -6.90 3.45 -5.20
C VAL A 95 -5.68 2.55 -5.17
N GLU A 96 -5.77 1.39 -5.83
CA GLU A 96 -4.82 0.28 -5.63
C GLU A 96 -4.28 -0.31 -6.94
N ASN A 97 -4.90 -0.05 -8.09
CA ASN A 97 -4.44 -0.50 -9.40
C ASN A 97 -3.97 0.66 -10.27
N ARG A 98 -3.35 0.34 -11.41
CA ARG A 98 -2.77 1.32 -12.33
C ARG A 98 -3.83 2.29 -12.87
N GLU A 99 -4.95 1.76 -13.29
CA GLU A 99 -6.03 2.52 -13.92
C GLU A 99 -6.62 3.54 -12.94
N ALA A 100 -6.94 3.09 -11.71
CA ALA A 100 -7.48 3.96 -10.68
C ALA A 100 -6.47 5.00 -10.20
N LEU A 101 -5.18 4.65 -10.05
CA LEU A 101 -4.12 5.61 -9.71
C LEU A 101 -3.93 6.66 -10.82
N SER A 102 -4.00 6.27 -12.08
CA SER A 102 -3.84 7.17 -13.23
C SER A 102 -5.03 8.12 -13.44
N SER A 103 -6.21 7.78 -12.91
CA SER A 103 -7.46 8.53 -13.04
C SER A 103 -8.09 8.94 -11.71
N ALA A 104 -7.31 8.94 -10.64
CA ALA A 104 -7.80 9.28 -9.31
C ALA A 104 -8.37 10.71 -9.22
N ASP A 105 -7.79 11.64 -9.96
CA ASP A 105 -8.29 13.02 -10.14
C ASP A 105 -9.72 13.04 -10.70
N LYS A 106 -10.01 12.24 -11.73
CA LYS A 106 -11.35 12.14 -12.32
C LYS A 106 -12.34 11.49 -11.35
N ILE A 107 -11.95 10.36 -10.73
CA ILE A 107 -12.79 9.65 -9.75
C ILE A 107 -13.18 10.59 -8.61
N VAL A 108 -12.21 11.33 -8.08
CA VAL A 108 -12.42 12.25 -6.97
C VAL A 108 -13.19 13.49 -7.42
N GLY A 109 -12.81 14.09 -8.55
CA GLY A 109 -13.48 15.28 -9.10
C GLY A 109 -14.96 15.05 -9.33
N GLU A 110 -15.33 13.95 -10.00
CA GLU A 110 -16.73 13.56 -10.20
C GLU A 110 -17.46 13.27 -8.86
N TYR A 111 -16.77 12.71 -7.87
CA TYR A 111 -17.39 12.43 -6.57
C TYR A 111 -17.69 13.69 -5.78
N ILE A 112 -16.79 14.68 -5.76
CA ILE A 112 -16.96 15.93 -5.00
C ILE A 112 -17.87 16.95 -5.72
N ASP A 113 -18.08 16.78 -7.02
CA ASP A 113 -18.92 17.69 -7.81
C ASP A 113 -20.32 17.86 -7.23
N GLY A 114 -20.77 19.10 -7.14
CA GLY A 114 -22.08 19.46 -6.53
C GLY A 114 -22.18 19.23 -5.02
N LYS A 115 -21.09 18.87 -4.32
CA LYS A 115 -21.06 18.72 -2.86
C LYS A 115 -20.28 19.88 -2.21
N ARG A 116 -20.60 20.13 -0.94
CA ARG A 116 -19.92 21.15 -0.12
C ARG A 116 -18.95 20.48 0.83
N PHE A 117 -17.77 20.10 0.30
CA PHE A 117 -16.69 19.56 1.11
C PHE A 117 -15.60 20.62 1.29
N ASP A 118 -15.14 20.82 2.51
CA ASP A 118 -13.96 21.66 2.79
C ASP A 118 -12.69 20.91 2.37
N TYR A 119 -12.66 19.61 2.53
CA TYR A 119 -11.56 18.75 2.12
C TYR A 119 -12.04 17.37 1.63
N GLN A 120 -11.17 16.70 0.88
CA GLN A 120 -11.36 15.31 0.46
C GLN A 120 -10.06 14.51 0.67
N ARG A 121 -10.13 13.45 1.44
CA ARG A 121 -9.01 12.52 1.60
C ARG A 121 -9.01 11.47 0.50
N VAL A 122 -7.81 11.12 0.03
CA VAL A 122 -7.60 10.10 -1.01
C VAL A 122 -6.49 9.18 -0.55
N PHE A 123 -6.74 7.87 -0.52
CA PHE A 123 -5.76 6.91 -0.06
C PHE A 123 -5.09 6.19 -1.24
N LEU A 124 -3.78 6.35 -1.36
CA LEU A 124 -2.95 5.75 -2.39
C LEU A 124 -2.27 4.49 -1.84
N ALA A 125 -2.50 3.36 -2.48
CA ALA A 125 -1.76 2.15 -2.18
C ALA A 125 -0.34 2.21 -2.77
N ARG A 126 0.64 1.67 -2.04
CA ARG A 126 2.03 1.54 -2.49
C ARG A 126 2.43 0.08 -2.67
N SER A 127 1.96 -0.79 -1.77
CA SER A 127 2.38 -2.20 -1.73
C SER A 127 1.68 -3.06 -2.80
N ASP A 128 0.40 -2.85 -3.06
CA ASP A 128 -0.34 -3.63 -4.06
C ASP A 128 0.08 -3.27 -5.50
N PRO A 129 0.27 -1.98 -5.87
CA PRO A 129 0.90 -1.64 -7.14
C PRO A 129 2.32 -2.20 -7.30
N ALA A 130 3.15 -2.19 -6.24
CA ALA A 130 4.47 -2.79 -6.29
C ALA A 130 4.41 -4.29 -6.57
N LEU A 131 3.49 -5.01 -5.92
CA LEU A 131 3.28 -6.43 -6.13
C LEU A 131 2.85 -6.77 -7.57
N ASN A 132 2.00 -5.93 -8.17
CA ASN A 132 1.43 -6.19 -9.50
C ASN A 132 2.31 -5.69 -10.64
N TYR A 133 3.04 -4.57 -10.43
CA TYR A 133 3.74 -3.85 -11.50
C TYR A 133 5.23 -3.62 -11.23
N GLY A 134 5.73 -3.99 -10.06
CA GLY A 134 7.10 -3.72 -9.61
C GLY A 134 7.23 -2.43 -8.78
N SER A 135 8.30 -2.36 -8.01
CA SER A 135 8.55 -1.25 -7.07
C SER A 135 8.63 0.11 -7.78
N LEU A 136 9.42 0.20 -8.86
CA LEU A 136 9.59 1.42 -9.65
C LEU A 136 8.24 1.92 -10.20
N ALA A 137 7.46 1.04 -10.81
CA ALA A 137 6.15 1.40 -11.34
C ALA A 137 5.21 1.95 -10.26
N ALA A 138 5.23 1.34 -9.07
CA ALA A 138 4.40 1.81 -7.96
C ALA A 138 4.79 3.20 -7.45
N VAL A 139 6.09 3.54 -7.43
CA VAL A 139 6.54 4.90 -7.10
C VAL A 139 6.06 5.89 -8.14
N LEU A 140 6.33 5.64 -9.41
CA LEU A 140 5.99 6.57 -10.49
C LEU A 140 4.48 6.78 -10.64
N LEU A 141 3.67 5.72 -10.47
CA LEU A 141 2.20 5.82 -10.45
C LEU A 141 1.70 6.70 -9.30
N ASN A 142 2.25 6.53 -8.10
CA ASN A 142 1.87 7.37 -6.96
C ASN A 142 2.24 8.83 -7.18
N LYS A 143 3.41 9.11 -7.76
CA LYS A 143 3.84 10.49 -8.05
C LYS A 143 2.94 11.16 -9.10
N LEU A 144 2.62 10.45 -10.17
CA LEU A 144 1.70 10.94 -11.19
C LEU A 144 0.31 11.20 -10.59
N CYS A 145 -0.19 10.29 -9.75
CA CYS A 145 -1.44 10.45 -9.03
C CYS A 145 -1.43 11.71 -8.14
N LEU A 146 -0.38 11.90 -7.33
CA LEU A 146 -0.23 13.08 -6.46
C LEU A 146 -0.19 14.39 -7.26
N GLN A 147 0.49 14.41 -8.41
CA GLN A 147 0.53 15.58 -9.31
C GLN A 147 -0.87 15.91 -9.85
N LYS A 148 -1.64 14.91 -10.29
CA LYS A 148 -3.01 15.10 -10.81
C LYS A 148 -3.98 15.53 -9.70
N LEU A 149 -3.90 14.93 -8.52
CA LEU A 149 -4.71 15.34 -7.36
C LEU A 149 -4.41 16.78 -6.93
N HIS A 150 -3.18 17.23 -7.02
CA HIS A 150 -2.84 18.63 -6.74
C HIS A 150 -3.37 19.61 -7.81
N ALA A 151 -3.47 19.19 -9.08
CA ALA A 151 -4.14 19.97 -10.11
C ALA A 151 -5.64 20.09 -9.81
N LEU A 152 -6.30 18.98 -9.46
CA LEU A 152 -7.71 18.95 -9.06
C LEU A 152 -8.00 19.88 -7.86
N GLU A 153 -7.12 19.91 -6.84
CA GLU A 153 -7.24 20.80 -5.68
C GLU A 153 -7.33 22.28 -6.11
N LYS A 154 -6.53 22.67 -7.11
CA LYS A 154 -6.55 24.05 -7.65
C LYS A 154 -7.78 24.36 -8.48
N GLU A 155 -8.30 23.37 -9.20
CA GLU A 155 -9.47 23.51 -10.07
C GLU A 155 -10.77 23.61 -9.26
N THR A 156 -10.87 22.82 -8.20
CA THR A 156 -12.11 22.70 -7.42
C THR A 156 -12.15 23.56 -6.16
N SER A 157 -11.00 24.09 -5.71
CA SER A 157 -10.85 24.78 -4.41
C SER A 157 -11.22 23.90 -3.20
N VAL A 158 -11.36 22.58 -3.37
CA VAL A 158 -11.50 21.60 -2.30
C VAL A 158 -10.12 21.12 -1.91
N GLU A 159 -9.74 21.21 -0.64
CA GLU A 159 -8.44 20.74 -0.18
C GLU A 159 -8.33 19.22 -0.35
N ILE A 160 -7.35 18.74 -1.13
CA ILE A 160 -7.11 17.31 -1.31
C ILE A 160 -6.01 16.87 -0.36
N LEU A 161 -6.35 15.90 0.52
CA LEU A 161 -5.46 15.40 1.57
C LEU A 161 -5.05 13.95 1.29
N PRO A 162 -3.96 13.71 0.53
CA PRO A 162 -3.51 12.36 0.21
C PRO A 162 -3.02 11.60 1.44
N ILE A 163 -3.42 10.32 1.52
CA ILE A 163 -2.87 9.31 2.43
C ILE A 163 -2.04 8.36 1.60
N ILE A 164 -0.84 7.99 2.03
CA ILE A 164 -0.07 6.95 1.35
C ILE A 164 0.16 5.73 2.26
N GLY A 165 -0.05 4.54 1.68
CA GLY A 165 0.12 3.26 2.38
C GLY A 165 1.50 2.67 2.21
N VAL A 166 2.49 3.15 2.93
CA VAL A 166 3.89 2.71 2.85
C VAL A 166 4.28 1.72 3.93
N GLY A 167 5.20 0.81 3.61
CA GLY A 167 5.74 -0.18 4.54
C GLY A 167 7.25 -0.07 4.69
N SER A 168 7.83 -0.89 5.56
CA SER A 168 9.24 -0.81 5.97
C SER A 168 10.22 -1.34 4.92
N ALA A 169 9.86 -2.38 4.18
CA ALA A 169 10.71 -2.85 3.09
C ALA A 169 10.79 -1.78 1.98
N PRO A 170 11.97 -1.58 1.34
CA PRO A 170 12.10 -0.66 0.21
C PRO A 170 11.07 -0.95 -0.89
N PHE A 171 10.81 -2.22 -1.19
CA PHE A 171 9.75 -2.65 -2.11
C PHE A 171 8.37 -2.08 -1.77
N ARG A 172 8.10 -1.80 -0.51
CA ARG A 172 6.82 -1.33 -0.02
C ARG A 172 6.79 0.16 0.35
N GLY A 173 7.88 0.89 0.10
CA GLY A 173 7.97 2.33 0.29
C GLY A 173 9.04 2.80 1.28
N ASN A 174 9.80 1.87 1.87
CA ASN A 174 10.98 2.14 2.72
C ASN A 174 10.74 3.06 3.93
N LEU A 175 9.52 3.09 4.48
CA LEU A 175 9.22 3.89 5.65
C LEU A 175 9.57 3.12 6.93
N LYS A 176 10.68 3.47 7.53
CA LYS A 176 11.19 2.97 8.82
C LYS A 176 11.39 4.13 9.78
N PRO A 177 11.38 3.91 11.11
CA PRO A 177 11.69 4.97 12.07
C PRO A 177 13.06 5.63 11.86
N THR A 178 14.00 4.90 11.26
CA THR A 178 15.38 5.37 10.95
C THR A 178 15.53 5.98 9.56
N ASN A 179 14.48 5.99 8.74
CA ASN A 179 14.52 6.45 7.35
C ASN A 179 13.27 7.28 6.95
N ALA A 180 12.62 7.92 7.92
CA ALA A 180 11.39 8.68 7.67
C ALA A 180 11.63 9.82 6.66
N ILE A 181 12.72 10.56 6.81
CA ILE A 181 13.05 11.74 5.98
C ILE A 181 13.14 11.41 4.49
N ASN A 182 13.69 10.25 4.10
CA ASN A 182 13.79 9.87 2.69
C ASN A 182 12.42 9.64 2.07
N CYS A 183 11.52 8.97 2.81
CA CYS A 183 10.15 8.77 2.36
C CYS A 183 9.37 10.10 2.27
N LEU A 184 9.59 11.02 3.22
CA LEU A 184 8.97 12.35 3.22
C LEU A 184 9.44 13.22 2.05
N LYS A 185 10.73 13.17 1.71
CA LYS A 185 11.30 13.84 0.52
C LYS A 185 10.74 13.28 -0.77
N GLU A 186 10.49 11.97 -0.82
CA GLU A 186 9.93 11.30 -2.00
C GLU A 186 8.47 11.71 -2.26
N TYR A 187 7.69 11.90 -1.18
CA TYR A 187 6.27 12.21 -1.24
C TYR A 187 5.89 13.49 -0.48
N PRO A 188 6.46 14.67 -0.85
CA PRO A 188 6.32 15.90 -0.04
C PRO A 188 4.90 16.44 0.01
N SER A 189 4.02 16.09 -0.94
CA SER A 189 2.63 16.54 -0.97
C SER A 189 1.65 15.62 -0.22
N VAL A 190 2.13 14.50 0.32
CA VAL A 190 1.30 13.61 1.12
C VAL A 190 0.98 14.26 2.47
N HIS A 191 -0.29 14.17 2.87
CA HIS A 191 -0.75 14.66 4.16
C HIS A 191 -0.58 13.63 5.27
N THR A 192 -0.82 12.34 4.98
CA THR A 192 -0.83 11.29 6.00
C THR A 192 -0.03 10.06 5.54
N PHE A 193 0.92 9.63 6.35
CA PHE A 193 1.67 8.39 6.14
C PHE A 193 1.14 7.30 7.06
N THR A 194 0.86 6.09 6.52
CA THR A 194 0.45 4.98 7.36
C THR A 194 1.67 4.35 8.05
N LEU A 195 1.68 4.32 9.35
CA LEU A 195 2.69 3.60 10.12
C LEU A 195 2.32 2.11 10.22
N GLN A 196 3.24 1.24 9.84
CA GLN A 196 3.02 -0.20 9.80
C GLN A 196 3.81 -0.94 10.89
N SER A 197 3.95 -2.27 10.73
CA SER A 197 4.46 -3.15 11.78
C SER A 197 5.86 -2.81 12.28
N SER A 198 6.75 -2.22 11.46
CA SER A 198 8.09 -1.85 11.90
C SER A 198 8.07 -0.82 13.03
N PHE A 199 7.22 0.19 12.93
CA PHE A 199 7.05 1.17 14.00
C PHE A 199 6.49 0.57 15.30
N LYS A 200 5.82 -0.57 15.22
CA LYS A 200 5.21 -1.20 16.40
C LYS A 200 6.09 -2.29 17.01
N TYR A 201 6.89 -3.01 16.20
CA TYR A 201 7.49 -4.26 16.64
C TYR A 201 9.01 -4.37 16.39
N ASP A 202 9.58 -3.61 15.44
CA ASP A 202 10.92 -3.89 14.94
C ASP A 202 11.98 -2.89 15.44
N TYR A 203 11.57 -1.84 16.17
CA TYR A 203 12.47 -0.80 16.67
C TYR A 203 12.18 -0.42 18.13
N PRO A 204 13.19 0.02 18.89
CA PRO A 204 13.01 0.55 20.24
C PRO A 204 12.11 1.79 20.25
N GLU A 205 11.36 1.98 21.33
CA GLU A 205 10.40 3.08 21.47
C GLU A 205 11.02 4.47 21.23
N SER A 206 12.23 4.73 21.73
CA SER A 206 12.91 6.02 21.54
C SER A 206 13.19 6.33 20.07
N VAL A 207 13.53 5.32 19.28
CA VAL A 207 13.75 5.45 17.82
C VAL A 207 12.42 5.69 17.10
N VAL A 208 11.37 4.97 17.50
CA VAL A 208 10.01 5.15 16.94
C VAL A 208 9.48 6.55 17.23
N ARG A 209 9.61 7.04 18.48
CA ARG A 209 9.18 8.41 18.85
C ARG A 209 9.86 9.47 17.99
N ARG A 210 11.17 9.36 17.74
CA ARG A 210 11.90 10.28 16.88
C ARG A 210 11.38 10.24 15.45
N GLY A 211 11.25 9.05 14.84
CA GLY A 211 10.73 8.93 13.49
C GLY A 211 9.30 9.45 13.33
N VAL A 212 8.42 9.26 14.33
CA VAL A 212 7.07 9.83 14.34
C VAL A 212 7.12 11.35 14.44
N GLN A 213 8.00 11.90 15.28
CA GLN A 213 8.17 13.35 15.40
C GLN A 213 8.67 13.97 14.09
N GLU A 214 9.66 13.36 13.43
CA GLU A 214 10.15 13.81 12.10
C GLU A 214 9.01 13.87 11.08
N ILE A 215 8.10 12.87 11.08
CA ILE A 215 6.93 12.86 10.20
C ILE A 215 5.99 14.02 10.53
N ASN A 216 5.70 14.26 11.81
CA ASN A 216 4.76 15.29 12.26
C ASN A 216 5.30 16.71 12.07
N ASP A 217 6.60 16.91 12.22
CA ASP A 217 7.26 18.22 12.10
C ASP A 217 7.50 18.62 10.63
N THR A 218 7.43 17.66 9.71
CA THR A 218 7.62 17.92 8.27
C THR A 218 6.39 18.59 7.67
N LYS A 219 6.57 19.82 7.20
CA LYS A 219 5.50 20.55 6.53
C LYS A 219 5.19 19.95 5.16
N ARG A 220 3.90 19.79 4.86
CA ARG A 220 3.41 19.38 3.55
C ARG A 220 3.85 20.38 2.47
N GLY A 221 4.42 19.88 1.39
CA GLY A 221 4.86 20.64 0.22
C GLY A 221 3.97 20.40 -1.00
N LYS A 222 4.51 20.78 -2.17
CA LYS A 222 3.92 20.47 -3.47
C LYS A 222 4.42 19.11 -3.95
N PRO A 223 3.66 18.40 -4.82
CA PRO A 223 4.14 17.19 -5.43
C PRO A 223 5.38 17.45 -6.29
N LEU A 224 6.28 16.49 -6.34
CA LEU A 224 7.39 16.51 -7.27
C LEU A 224 6.84 16.33 -8.69
N HIS A 225 7.35 17.14 -9.61
CA HIS A 225 6.91 17.09 -11.01
C HIS A 225 7.44 15.83 -11.70
N VAL A 226 6.56 15.16 -12.43
CA VAL A 226 6.90 14.03 -13.29
C VAL A 226 6.34 14.23 -14.71
N ASN A 227 7.10 13.79 -15.72
CA ASN A 227 6.62 13.81 -17.09
C ASN A 227 5.75 12.56 -17.33
N GLU A 228 4.45 12.76 -17.56
CA GLU A 228 3.47 11.68 -17.67
C GLU A 228 3.79 10.69 -18.81
N GLU A 229 4.23 11.18 -19.96
CA GLU A 229 4.58 10.33 -21.11
C GLU A 229 5.81 9.45 -20.79
N ALA A 230 6.85 10.05 -20.22
CA ALA A 230 8.05 9.32 -19.78
C ALA A 230 7.71 8.30 -18.70
N VAL A 231 6.90 8.67 -17.70
CA VAL A 231 6.40 7.78 -16.65
C VAL A 231 5.71 6.57 -17.25
N ASN A 232 4.72 6.76 -18.13
CA ASN A 232 3.95 5.66 -18.72
C ASN A 232 4.86 4.71 -19.52
N ARG A 233 5.77 5.24 -20.34
CA ARG A 233 6.72 4.44 -21.11
C ARG A 233 7.64 3.60 -20.21
N ILE A 234 8.18 4.19 -19.12
CA ILE A 234 9.04 3.50 -18.17
C ILE A 234 8.27 2.40 -17.44
N ILE A 235 7.05 2.71 -16.99
CA ILE A 235 6.18 1.74 -16.32
C ILE A 235 5.91 0.55 -17.23
N ASP A 236 5.54 0.76 -18.50
CA ASP A 236 5.25 -0.33 -19.43
C ASP A 236 6.43 -1.29 -19.61
N LYS A 237 7.63 -0.74 -19.79
CA LYS A 237 8.84 -1.55 -19.93
C LYS A 237 9.19 -2.31 -18.64
N ALA A 238 9.29 -1.57 -17.53
CA ALA A 238 9.70 -2.16 -16.24
C ALA A 238 8.68 -3.19 -15.74
N SER A 239 7.38 -2.88 -15.81
CA SER A 239 6.33 -3.81 -15.37
C SER A 239 6.27 -5.05 -16.24
N GLY A 240 6.41 -4.93 -17.56
CA GLY A 240 6.42 -6.09 -18.45
C GLY A 240 7.57 -7.05 -18.15
N GLN A 241 8.75 -6.53 -17.83
CA GLN A 241 9.90 -7.34 -17.41
C GLN A 241 9.73 -7.91 -16.00
N TYR A 242 9.28 -7.10 -15.05
CA TYR A 242 8.96 -7.52 -13.68
C TYR A 242 8.01 -8.73 -13.68
N GLN A 243 6.94 -8.66 -14.46
CA GLN A 243 5.94 -9.71 -14.54
C GLN A 243 6.52 -11.03 -15.05
N LYS A 244 7.41 -10.99 -16.06
CA LYS A 244 8.11 -12.18 -16.56
C LYS A 244 9.01 -12.80 -15.50
N GLU A 245 9.75 -11.96 -14.76
CA GLU A 245 10.68 -12.42 -13.72
C GLU A 245 9.93 -12.99 -12.52
N VAL A 246 8.84 -12.35 -12.07
CA VAL A 246 7.99 -12.89 -11.01
C VAL A 246 7.32 -14.20 -11.42
N ALA A 247 6.86 -14.33 -12.67
CA ALA A 247 6.32 -15.59 -13.17
C ALA A 247 7.35 -16.73 -13.11
N ALA A 248 8.61 -16.44 -13.49
CA ALA A 248 9.71 -17.39 -13.40
C ALA A 248 10.04 -17.81 -11.96
N LEU A 249 9.85 -16.89 -11.00
CA LEU A 249 10.10 -17.13 -9.57
C LEU A 249 8.88 -17.63 -8.80
N SER A 250 7.72 -17.77 -9.43
CA SER A 250 6.43 -17.98 -8.75
C SER A 250 6.41 -19.21 -7.85
N GLN A 251 6.95 -20.33 -8.30
CA GLN A 251 7.00 -21.56 -7.51
C GLN A 251 7.85 -21.40 -6.23
N LEU A 252 8.99 -20.72 -6.35
CA LEU A 252 9.88 -20.46 -5.21
C LEU A 252 9.21 -19.49 -4.22
N ILE A 253 8.59 -18.42 -4.75
CA ILE A 253 7.82 -17.46 -3.95
C ILE A 253 6.69 -18.17 -3.19
N HIS A 254 5.93 -19.06 -3.84
CA HIS A 254 4.87 -19.82 -3.19
C HIS A 254 5.40 -20.75 -2.10
N THR A 255 6.50 -21.43 -2.36
CA THR A 255 7.13 -22.31 -1.36
C THR A 255 7.51 -21.52 -0.13
N LEU A 256 8.32 -20.47 -0.28
CA LEU A 256 8.81 -19.66 0.84
C LEU A 256 7.69 -18.92 1.59
N SER A 257 6.70 -18.39 0.86
CA SER A 257 5.62 -17.62 1.47
C SER A 257 4.75 -18.41 2.44
N ARG A 258 4.64 -19.73 2.26
CA ARG A 258 3.90 -20.64 3.16
C ARG A 258 4.56 -20.77 4.54
N TYR A 259 5.89 -20.63 4.60
CA TYR A 259 6.67 -20.69 5.84
C TYR A 259 6.85 -19.33 6.51
N ASN A 260 6.26 -18.28 5.93
CA ASN A 260 6.34 -16.94 6.48
C ASN A 260 5.41 -16.80 7.69
N PRO A 261 5.91 -16.46 8.88
CA PRO A 261 5.09 -16.41 10.09
C PRO A 261 4.03 -15.30 10.02
N SER A 262 2.87 -15.58 10.58
CA SER A 262 1.80 -14.59 10.70
C SER A 262 2.05 -13.70 11.90
N ARG A 263 2.26 -12.40 11.70
CA ARG A 263 2.40 -11.40 12.77
C ARG A 263 1.07 -10.90 13.36
N ARG A 264 -0.07 -11.27 12.77
CA ARG A 264 -1.39 -10.79 13.20
C ARG A 264 -2.43 -11.90 13.17
N ALA A 265 -3.14 -12.06 14.27
CA ALA A 265 -4.46 -12.67 14.21
C ALA A 265 -5.41 -11.69 13.49
N ARG A 266 -6.04 -12.13 12.38
CA ARG A 266 -7.00 -11.32 11.63
C ARG A 266 -8.41 -11.74 11.96
N LYS A 267 -9.26 -10.77 12.29
CA LYS A 267 -10.70 -11.01 12.40
C LYS A 267 -11.29 -11.10 10.98
N LEU A 268 -12.06 -12.14 10.71
CA LEU A 268 -12.60 -12.45 9.37
C LEU A 268 -13.51 -11.35 8.80
N HIS A 269 -14.21 -10.63 9.66
CA HIS A 269 -15.24 -9.65 9.28
C HIS A 269 -14.71 -8.25 8.90
N ILE A 270 -13.43 -8.06 8.67
CA ILE A 270 -12.86 -6.74 8.35
C ILE A 270 -12.63 -6.57 6.84
N GLY A 271 -13.35 -7.24 5.97
CA GLY A 271 -13.26 -7.05 4.52
C GLY A 271 -11.85 -7.20 3.95
N LEU A 272 -11.06 -8.14 4.47
CA LEU A 272 -9.66 -8.34 4.10
C LEU A 272 -9.45 -9.64 3.33
N PHE A 273 -10.51 -10.17 2.76
CA PHE A 273 -10.44 -11.34 1.91
C PHE A 273 -9.71 -10.97 0.63
N GLY A 274 -8.67 -11.72 0.40
CA GLY A 274 -7.63 -11.48 -0.58
C GLY A 274 -8.13 -10.93 -1.90
N TYR A 275 -7.63 -9.77 -2.23
CA TYR A 275 -7.63 -9.31 -3.59
C TYR A 275 -7.08 -10.43 -4.47
N SER A 276 -7.71 -10.71 -5.60
CA SER A 276 -7.12 -11.62 -6.55
C SER A 276 -5.86 -10.94 -7.11
N ARG A 277 -4.73 -11.30 -6.52
CA ARG A 277 -3.41 -10.93 -6.99
C ARG A 277 -3.01 -11.97 -8.00
N SER A 278 -3.57 -11.86 -9.18
CA SER A 278 -3.18 -12.74 -10.27
C SER A 278 -2.31 -11.98 -11.25
N LEU A 279 -1.14 -12.50 -11.49
CA LEU A 279 -0.24 -12.05 -12.52
C LEU A 279 -0.27 -13.09 -13.63
N GLN A 280 -0.85 -12.75 -14.79
CA GLN A 280 -0.97 -13.68 -15.93
C GLN A 280 -1.51 -15.07 -15.55
N GLY A 281 -2.53 -15.12 -14.69
CA GLY A 281 -3.13 -16.38 -14.21
C GLY A 281 -2.42 -17.02 -13.01
N ILE A 282 -1.30 -16.48 -12.55
CA ILE A 282 -0.58 -16.94 -11.35
C ILE A 282 -1.10 -16.18 -10.13
N SER A 283 -1.63 -16.89 -9.14
CA SER A 283 -2.00 -16.28 -7.85
C SER A 283 -0.74 -15.94 -7.05
N LEU A 284 -0.62 -14.69 -6.60
CA LEU A 284 0.50 -14.25 -5.78
C LEU A 284 0.11 -14.16 -4.30
N PRO A 285 1.04 -14.39 -3.36
CA PRO A 285 0.81 -14.12 -1.95
C PRO A 285 0.65 -12.62 -1.72
N ARG A 286 0.23 -12.23 -0.51
CA ARG A 286 0.14 -10.80 -0.13
C ARG A 286 1.53 -10.15 -0.11
N ALA A 287 1.57 -8.82 -0.16
CA ALA A 287 2.82 -8.07 -0.31
C ALA A 287 3.88 -8.39 0.76
N ILE A 288 3.49 -8.60 2.03
CA ILE A 288 4.44 -8.97 3.08
C ILE A 288 5.03 -10.37 2.87
N PRO A 289 4.24 -11.46 2.71
CA PRO A 289 4.80 -12.77 2.39
C PRO A 289 5.58 -12.80 1.07
N PHE A 290 5.16 -12.04 0.06
CA PHE A 290 5.87 -11.93 -1.22
C PHE A 290 7.26 -11.34 -1.05
N SER A 291 7.36 -10.14 -0.47
CA SER A 291 8.65 -9.49 -0.25
C SER A 291 9.52 -10.25 0.74
N SER A 292 8.93 -10.81 1.81
CA SER A 292 9.66 -11.67 2.75
C SER A 292 10.26 -12.90 2.08
N ALA A 293 9.52 -13.57 1.19
CA ALA A 293 10.00 -14.74 0.45
C ALA A 293 11.26 -14.39 -0.36
N LEU A 294 11.23 -13.32 -1.12
CA LEU A 294 12.35 -12.91 -1.96
C LEU A 294 13.54 -12.38 -1.14
N TYR A 295 13.29 -11.52 -0.17
CA TYR A 295 14.35 -11.05 0.70
C TYR A 295 15.00 -12.19 1.48
N SER A 296 14.25 -13.16 1.99
CA SER A 296 14.81 -14.25 2.79
C SER A 296 15.88 -15.06 2.06
N ILE A 297 15.83 -15.11 0.74
CA ILE A 297 16.83 -15.76 -0.11
C ILE A 297 17.83 -14.76 -0.73
N GLY A 298 17.87 -13.53 -0.24
CA GLY A 298 18.80 -12.50 -0.73
C GLY A 298 18.51 -12.01 -2.15
N ILE A 299 17.24 -11.92 -2.53
CA ILE A 299 16.79 -11.39 -3.83
C ILE A 299 15.88 -10.18 -3.58
N PRO A 300 16.43 -8.96 -3.48
CA PRO A 300 15.62 -7.76 -3.33
C PRO A 300 14.67 -7.58 -4.50
N PRO A 301 13.34 -7.57 -4.27
CA PRO A 301 12.35 -7.48 -5.35
C PRO A 301 12.34 -6.13 -6.08
N GLU A 302 12.99 -5.11 -5.55
CA GLU A 302 13.19 -3.80 -6.15
C GLU A 302 13.99 -3.86 -7.44
N LEU A 303 14.86 -4.85 -7.55
CA LEU A 303 15.72 -5.06 -8.73
C LEU A 303 14.97 -5.66 -9.92
N LEU A 304 13.81 -6.31 -9.65
CA LEU A 304 13.02 -6.94 -10.70
C LEU A 304 12.40 -5.90 -11.62
N GLY A 305 12.50 -6.14 -12.91
CA GLY A 305 11.99 -5.27 -13.97
C GLY A 305 12.97 -4.18 -14.43
N LEU A 306 13.96 -3.78 -13.61
CA LEU A 306 14.90 -2.70 -13.94
C LEU A 306 15.80 -3.04 -15.14
N SER A 307 16.02 -4.31 -15.40
CA SER A 307 16.85 -4.77 -16.52
C SER A 307 16.27 -4.42 -17.91
N ALA A 308 15.00 -4.04 -18.00
CA ALA A 308 14.38 -3.59 -19.24
C ALA A 308 14.72 -2.13 -19.60
N LEU A 309 15.28 -1.37 -18.66
CA LEU A 309 15.59 0.04 -18.84
C LEU A 309 17.03 0.25 -19.35
N SER A 310 17.19 1.20 -20.26
CA SER A 310 18.48 1.71 -20.71
C SER A 310 19.09 2.66 -19.68
N GLY A 311 20.38 2.97 -19.79
CA GLY A 311 21.05 3.96 -18.93
C GLY A 311 20.35 5.32 -18.95
N LYS A 312 19.96 5.82 -20.13
CA LYS A 312 19.21 7.08 -20.25
C LYS A 312 17.83 7.04 -19.55
N GLU A 313 17.16 5.89 -19.57
CA GLU A 313 15.89 5.74 -18.87
C GLU A 313 16.09 5.66 -17.35
N LEU A 314 17.19 5.06 -16.87
CA LEU A 314 17.55 5.08 -15.46
C LEU A 314 17.90 6.51 -14.99
N ASP A 315 18.54 7.33 -15.84
CA ASP A 315 18.80 8.75 -15.53
C ASP A 315 17.47 9.51 -15.43
N SER A 316 16.53 9.29 -16.35
CA SER A 316 15.18 9.88 -16.24
C SER A 316 14.43 9.39 -14.99
N VAL A 317 14.64 8.14 -14.55
CA VAL A 317 14.09 7.64 -13.28
C VAL A 317 14.66 8.43 -12.11
N ARG A 318 15.98 8.68 -12.05
CA ARG A 318 16.63 9.46 -10.98
C ARG A 318 16.09 10.89 -10.87
N GLU A 319 15.76 11.50 -12.00
CA GLU A 319 15.14 12.83 -12.01
C GLU A 319 13.72 12.83 -11.38
N MET A 320 12.96 11.75 -11.59
CA MET A 320 11.58 11.64 -11.14
C MET A 320 11.41 10.94 -9.79
N TYR A 321 12.35 10.09 -9.40
CA TYR A 321 12.36 9.31 -8.16
C TYR A 321 13.59 9.69 -7.34
N VAL A 322 13.43 10.67 -6.48
CA VAL A 322 14.54 11.33 -5.75
C VAL A 322 15.28 10.37 -4.84
N ALA A 323 14.57 9.45 -4.19
CA ALA A 323 15.16 8.45 -3.29
C ALA A 323 15.55 7.14 -4.01
N PHE A 324 15.67 7.14 -5.35
CA PHE A 324 15.88 5.90 -6.12
C PHE A 324 17.17 5.17 -5.76
N ASP A 325 18.30 5.89 -5.80
CA ASP A 325 19.60 5.28 -5.54
C ASP A 325 19.74 4.86 -4.05
N GLU A 326 19.16 5.62 -3.13
CA GLU A 326 19.10 5.27 -1.71
C GLU A 326 18.24 4.01 -1.46
N ASP A 327 17.07 3.92 -2.07
CA ASP A 327 16.20 2.76 -1.92
C ASP A 327 16.82 1.49 -2.54
N ILE A 328 17.50 1.62 -3.68
CA ILE A 328 18.26 0.51 -4.28
C ILE A 328 19.45 0.15 -3.39
N SER A 329 20.21 1.12 -2.88
CA SER A 329 21.33 0.87 -1.96
C SER A 329 20.88 0.16 -0.68
N ASP A 330 19.77 0.63 -0.07
CA ASP A 330 19.16 -0.01 1.11
C ASP A 330 18.72 -1.45 0.82
N SER A 331 18.20 -1.72 -0.37
CA SER A 331 17.75 -3.06 -0.75
C SER A 331 18.91 -4.00 -1.04
N THR A 332 19.96 -3.51 -1.73
CA THR A 332 21.11 -4.33 -2.16
C THR A 332 22.06 -4.73 -1.02
N ARG A 333 21.93 -4.11 0.16
CA ARG A 333 22.57 -4.62 1.38
C ARG A 333 22.15 -6.07 1.69
N TYR A 334 20.97 -6.46 1.27
CA TYR A 334 20.38 -7.78 1.52
C TYR A 334 20.47 -8.71 0.31
N ILE A 335 21.41 -8.47 -0.61
CA ILE A 335 21.59 -9.36 -1.76
C ILE A 335 22.52 -10.52 -1.42
N CYS A 336 22.19 -11.70 -1.95
CA CYS A 336 23.07 -12.86 -1.96
C CYS A 336 23.45 -13.21 -3.42
N LYS A 337 24.64 -12.87 -3.84
CA LYS A 337 25.10 -13.04 -5.23
C LYS A 337 25.14 -14.50 -5.64
N GLU A 338 25.46 -15.41 -4.71
CA GLU A 338 25.47 -16.84 -4.92
C GLU A 338 24.07 -17.36 -5.25
N ASN A 339 23.06 -16.87 -4.53
CA ASN A 339 21.68 -17.24 -4.81
C ASN A 339 21.15 -16.63 -6.12
N VAL A 340 21.59 -15.41 -6.46
CA VAL A 340 21.28 -14.77 -7.76
C VAL A 340 21.73 -15.66 -8.91
N ALA A 341 22.93 -16.27 -8.83
CA ALA A 341 23.46 -17.16 -9.85
C ALA A 341 22.65 -18.45 -10.04
N ARG A 342 21.87 -18.87 -9.04
CA ARG A 342 21.03 -20.09 -9.03
C ARG A 342 19.61 -19.86 -9.54
N LEU A 343 19.23 -18.60 -9.85
CA LEU A 343 17.87 -18.27 -10.27
C LEU A 343 17.55 -18.76 -11.69
N PRO A 344 16.31 -19.22 -11.93
CA PRO A 344 15.90 -19.79 -13.20
C PRO A 344 15.71 -18.75 -14.31
N ASN A 345 15.63 -19.24 -15.55
CA ASN A 345 15.12 -18.49 -16.73
C ASN A 345 15.80 -17.13 -16.98
N GLY A 346 17.09 -17.01 -16.67
CA GLY A 346 17.84 -15.78 -16.94
C GLY A 346 17.59 -14.63 -15.96
N VAL A 347 16.74 -14.81 -14.95
CA VAL A 347 16.47 -13.79 -13.92
C VAL A 347 17.78 -13.37 -13.21
N GLY A 348 18.63 -14.32 -12.86
CA GLY A 348 19.94 -14.03 -12.26
C GLY A 348 20.83 -13.16 -13.14
N LYS A 349 20.88 -13.41 -14.46
CA LYS A 349 21.63 -12.56 -15.41
C LYS A 349 21.08 -11.14 -15.47
N ASN A 350 19.75 -10.98 -15.44
CA ASN A 350 19.09 -9.68 -15.44
C ASN A 350 19.43 -8.90 -14.17
N ILE A 351 19.31 -9.52 -12.99
CA ILE A 351 19.68 -8.90 -11.71
C ILE A 351 21.17 -8.50 -11.71
N SER A 352 22.07 -9.40 -12.16
CA SER A 352 23.50 -9.09 -12.23
C SER A 352 23.80 -7.89 -13.11
N ARG A 353 23.09 -7.76 -14.26
CA ARG A 353 23.21 -6.59 -15.14
C ARG A 353 22.71 -5.31 -14.46
N VAL A 354 21.61 -5.38 -13.71
CA VAL A 354 21.09 -4.23 -12.94
C VAL A 354 22.11 -3.80 -11.89
N LEU A 355 22.67 -4.74 -11.15
CA LEU A 355 23.66 -4.45 -10.08
C LEU A 355 24.91 -3.74 -10.59
N SER A 356 25.29 -3.94 -11.84
CA SER A 356 26.45 -3.22 -12.42
C SER A 356 26.25 -1.70 -12.56
N ASN A 357 25.04 -1.19 -12.41
CA ASN A 357 24.71 0.23 -12.46
C ASN A 357 24.70 0.90 -11.06
N PHE A 358 24.95 0.15 -9.99
CA PHE A 358 24.85 0.65 -8.61
C PHE A 358 26.04 0.24 -7.75
N ASP A 359 26.44 1.08 -6.80
CA ASP A 359 27.41 0.73 -5.75
C ASP A 359 26.74 -0.17 -4.72
N CYS A 360 26.90 -1.47 -4.88
CA CYS A 360 26.27 -2.47 -4.03
C CYS A 360 27.25 -2.96 -2.96
N ARG A 361 26.85 -2.85 -1.69
CA ARG A 361 27.64 -3.30 -0.52
C ARG A 361 26.86 -4.36 0.25
N PRO A 362 26.88 -5.63 -0.20
CA PRO A 362 26.19 -6.71 0.48
C PRO A 362 26.68 -6.91 1.90
N ASP A 363 25.75 -7.19 2.81
CA ASP A 363 26.07 -7.68 4.15
C ASP A 363 26.44 -9.16 4.07
N GLY A 364 27.68 -9.49 4.43
CA GLY A 364 28.21 -10.86 4.33
C GLY A 364 27.47 -11.86 5.22
N GLU A 365 27.17 -11.48 6.46
CA GLU A 365 26.42 -12.34 7.39
C GLU A 365 24.97 -12.56 6.95
N TYR A 366 24.39 -11.53 6.31
CA TYR A 366 23.07 -11.67 5.72
C TYR A 366 23.09 -12.60 4.51
N SER A 367 24.09 -12.47 3.63
CA SER A 367 24.26 -13.32 2.44
C SER A 367 24.41 -14.79 2.81
N GLU A 368 25.15 -15.10 3.87
CA GLU A 368 25.27 -16.46 4.40
C GLU A 368 23.91 -17.00 4.89
N ALA A 369 23.22 -16.23 5.72
CA ALA A 369 21.89 -16.64 6.20
C ALA A 369 20.87 -16.82 5.06
N ALA A 370 20.95 -15.98 4.03
CA ALA A 370 20.06 -16.06 2.86
C ALA A 370 20.37 -17.30 1.99
N ARG A 371 21.63 -17.71 1.90
CA ARG A 371 22.04 -18.95 1.23
C ARG A 371 21.45 -20.16 1.95
N ASP A 372 21.56 -20.20 3.28
CA ASP A 372 20.99 -21.27 4.09
C ASP A 372 19.47 -21.41 3.85
N VAL A 373 18.74 -20.29 3.75
CA VAL A 373 17.30 -20.32 3.45
C VAL A 373 17.01 -20.97 2.10
N LEU A 374 17.77 -20.64 1.05
CA LEU A 374 17.56 -21.24 -0.28
C LEU A 374 17.89 -22.72 -0.28
N ASP A 375 18.97 -23.12 0.39
CA ASP A 375 19.37 -24.53 0.48
C ASP A 375 18.31 -25.37 1.19
N VAL A 376 17.77 -24.88 2.33
CA VAL A 376 16.65 -25.54 3.03
C VAL A 376 15.39 -25.55 2.17
N ALA A 377 15.08 -24.47 1.46
CA ALA A 377 13.88 -24.40 0.62
C ALA A 377 13.91 -25.38 -0.55
N LEU A 378 15.08 -25.68 -1.09
CA LEU A 378 15.30 -26.63 -2.18
C LEU A 378 15.47 -28.08 -1.70
N SER A 379 15.71 -28.31 -0.41
CA SER A 379 15.83 -29.66 0.17
C SER A 379 14.45 -30.31 0.34
N GLU A 380 14.46 -31.64 0.55
CA GLU A 380 13.25 -32.40 0.90
C GLU A 380 12.77 -32.09 2.34
N ASN A 381 13.70 -31.85 3.26
CA ASN A 381 13.41 -31.50 4.65
C ASN A 381 13.39 -29.97 4.86
N ARG A 382 12.19 -29.44 5.06
CA ARG A 382 11.92 -27.99 5.26
C ARG A 382 11.51 -27.66 6.69
N SER A 383 11.75 -28.52 7.66
CA SER A 383 11.30 -28.34 9.06
C SER A 383 11.80 -27.03 9.67
N ASN A 384 13.02 -26.61 9.36
CA ASN A 384 13.66 -25.41 9.89
C ASN A 384 13.49 -24.14 9.02
N LEU A 385 12.67 -24.20 7.94
CA LEU A 385 12.58 -23.13 6.97
C LEU A 385 11.99 -21.83 7.58
N THR A 386 11.00 -21.95 8.47
CA THR A 386 10.44 -20.80 9.18
C THR A 386 11.49 -20.07 10.02
N ASP A 387 12.30 -20.82 10.78
CA ASP A 387 13.35 -20.23 11.63
C ASP A 387 14.46 -19.57 10.79
N ALA A 388 14.84 -20.20 9.69
CA ALA A 388 15.81 -19.63 8.75
C ALA A 388 15.30 -18.31 8.14
N ILE A 389 14.02 -18.25 7.71
CA ILE A 389 13.37 -17.03 7.22
C ILE A 389 13.35 -15.96 8.32
N MET A 390 13.02 -16.32 9.57
CA MET A 390 13.01 -15.37 10.68
C MET A 390 14.39 -14.84 11.01
N LYS A 391 15.42 -15.65 10.96
CA LYS A 391 16.83 -15.23 11.15
C LYS A 391 17.21 -14.10 10.16
N THR A 392 16.83 -14.24 8.89
CA THR A 392 17.06 -13.19 7.91
C THR A 392 16.19 -11.94 8.18
N ALA A 393 14.94 -12.11 8.63
CA ALA A 393 14.05 -10.99 8.96
C ALA A 393 14.58 -10.15 10.13
N TRP A 394 15.14 -10.77 11.16
CA TRP A 394 15.77 -10.07 12.28
C TRP A 394 16.99 -9.25 11.84
N LYS A 395 17.86 -9.83 10.99
CA LYS A 395 19.05 -9.11 10.49
C LYS A 395 18.70 -7.84 9.70
N ARG A 396 17.55 -7.81 8.99
CA ARG A 396 17.11 -6.63 8.22
C ARG A 396 16.12 -5.71 8.94
N ASN A 397 15.68 -6.07 10.16
CA ASN A 397 14.69 -5.33 10.97
C ASN A 397 13.33 -5.12 10.26
N PHE A 398 12.94 -6.03 9.40
CA PHE A 398 11.58 -6.12 8.84
C PHE A 398 11.30 -7.52 8.31
N LEU A 399 10.04 -7.91 8.33
CA LEU A 399 9.65 -9.21 7.79
C LEU A 399 9.52 -9.15 6.25
N GLY A 400 8.84 -8.12 5.75
CA GLY A 400 8.60 -7.94 4.30
C GLY A 400 7.75 -6.72 3.97
#